data_beaaaca7b8db154b46c5e574ba9e5942
#
_entry.id   beaaaca7b8db154b46c5e574ba9e5942
#
_cell.length_a   1.000
_cell.length_b   1.000
_cell.length_c   1.000
_cell.angle_alpha   90.00
_cell.angle_beta   90.00
_cell.angle_gamma   90.00
#
_symmetry.space_group_name_H-M   'P 1'
#
loop_
_entity.id
_entity.type
_entity.pdbx_description
1 polymer ?
#
loop_
_entity_poly.entity_id
_entity_poly.type
_entity_poly.pdbx_seq_one_letter_code
_entity_poly.pdbx_strand_id
1 'polypeptide(L)'
;MAASFKSKCFSGLISIYRKARNKYRARNAGFRSISQREAYRLESVLTPEIKQHYCERKGYAQLGYVPNLDRPATYSEKLIWLALHYKNPLIAQCTDKYTCKEYIRARLGEEYCVPALGIYDSVNSIDWDKLPEQFVLKSTAGWAGKQVIIVPDKCALPLEKTKSRMAEWLYPWNTYYYQNLCITDERIKPRILIESFLGGQGELDDFKVFCFHGKARLLLVVQDRGSKHMHKTFFDLDTWQPLPIQRKGTTTAPNIPKPKRLADMIRIAETLSEGIP
;
A
#
# COMPACT_ATOMS: atom_id res chain seq x y z
N MET A 1 -17.46 34.62 -16.49
CA MET A 1 -17.48 34.50 -15.01
C MET A 1 -16.95 33.16 -14.49
N ALA A 2 -17.23 32.01 -15.11
CA ALA A 2 -16.74 30.69 -14.64
C ALA A 2 -15.22 30.49 -14.68
N ALA A 3 -14.51 31.05 -15.67
CA ALA A 3 -13.05 30.96 -15.76
C ALA A 3 -12.30 31.73 -14.66
N SER A 4 -12.87 32.85 -14.19
CA SER A 4 -12.29 33.66 -13.09
C SER A 4 -12.43 32.99 -11.73
N PHE A 5 -13.51 32.24 -11.52
CA PHE A 5 -13.73 31.51 -10.25
C PHE A 5 -12.80 30.30 -10.15
N LYS A 6 -12.60 29.55 -11.25
CA LYS A 6 -11.63 28.43 -11.31
C LYS A 6 -10.20 28.90 -11.04
N SER A 7 -9.80 30.06 -11.60
CA SER A 7 -8.47 30.63 -11.38
C SER A 7 -8.24 31.05 -9.92
N LYS A 8 -9.24 31.61 -9.23
CA LYS A 8 -9.12 32.02 -7.82
C LYS A 8 -9.10 30.82 -6.86
N CYS A 9 -9.89 29.79 -7.09
CA CYS A 9 -9.78 28.53 -6.32
C CYS A 9 -8.43 27.86 -6.54
N PHE A 10 -7.92 27.84 -7.76
CA PHE A 10 -6.61 27.27 -8.07
C PHE A 10 -5.47 28.03 -7.41
N SER A 11 -5.52 29.37 -7.41
CA SER A 11 -4.54 30.21 -6.73
C SER A 11 -4.63 30.10 -5.19
N GLY A 12 -5.83 29.93 -4.64
CA GLY A 12 -6.06 29.69 -3.21
C GLY A 12 -5.49 28.34 -2.77
N LEU A 13 -5.74 27.27 -3.50
CA LEU A 13 -5.19 25.94 -3.23
C LEU A 13 -3.66 25.90 -3.40
N ILE A 14 -3.13 26.58 -4.42
CA ILE A 14 -1.68 26.77 -4.57
C ILE A 14 -1.10 27.57 -3.40
N SER A 15 -1.82 28.56 -2.89
CA SER A 15 -1.39 29.36 -1.73
C SER A 15 -1.39 28.51 -0.44
N ILE A 16 -2.44 27.74 -0.19
CA ILE A 16 -2.52 26.80 0.94
C ILE A 16 -1.40 25.77 0.82
N TYR A 17 -1.19 25.24 -0.38
CA TYR A 17 -0.13 24.28 -0.66
C TYR A 17 1.27 24.89 -0.51
N ARG A 18 1.49 26.15 -0.96
CA ARG A 18 2.75 26.88 -0.73
C ARG A 18 2.99 27.17 0.75
N LYS A 19 1.97 27.57 1.52
CA LYS A 19 2.07 27.77 2.98
C LYS A 19 2.40 26.47 3.70
N ALA A 20 1.73 25.38 3.38
CA ALA A 20 2.05 24.07 3.91
C ALA A 20 3.49 23.65 3.54
N ARG A 21 3.92 23.86 2.28
CA ARG A 21 5.29 23.60 1.82
C ARG A 21 6.34 24.40 2.58
N ASN A 22 6.10 25.69 2.83
CA ASN A 22 7.07 26.54 3.52
C ASN A 22 7.19 26.20 5.01
N LYS A 23 6.09 25.80 5.64
CA LYS A 23 6.09 25.31 7.03
C LYS A 23 6.82 23.97 7.19
N TYR A 24 6.86 23.14 6.12
CA TYR A 24 7.57 21.84 6.09
C TYR A 24 9.03 21.95 5.62
N ARG A 25 9.40 22.93 4.82
CA ARG A 25 10.82 23.19 4.47
C ARG A 25 11.69 23.53 5.68
N ALA A 26 11.09 24.07 6.75
CA ALA A 26 11.80 24.37 8.00
C ALA A 26 12.05 23.14 8.89
N ARG A 27 11.48 21.94 8.54
CA ARG A 27 11.60 20.72 9.35
C ARG A 27 11.97 19.47 8.56
N ASN A 28 13.07 19.45 7.89
CA ASN A 28 13.62 18.37 7.08
C ASN A 28 13.22 18.37 5.61
N ALA A 29 14.23 18.46 4.77
CA ALA A 29 14.25 18.42 3.32
C ALA A 29 13.61 17.17 2.70
N GLY A 30 12.29 17.05 2.80
CA GLY A 30 11.51 16.02 2.15
C GLY A 30 10.15 16.60 1.82
N PHE A 31 9.83 16.64 0.54
CA PHE A 31 8.52 17.01 0.03
C PHE A 31 7.46 16.05 0.61
N ARG A 32 6.87 16.42 1.75
CA ARG A 32 5.70 15.70 2.26
C ARG A 32 4.46 16.34 1.65
N SER A 33 3.70 15.50 0.96
CA SER A 33 2.34 15.74 0.47
C SER A 33 1.46 16.41 1.56
N ILE A 34 0.37 17.07 1.14
CA ILE A 34 -0.79 17.40 2.00
C ILE A 34 -1.01 16.23 2.96
N SER A 35 -1.18 16.50 4.25
CA SER A 35 -1.46 15.42 5.20
C SER A 35 -2.73 14.68 4.77
N GLN A 36 -2.81 13.41 5.07
CA GLN A 36 -3.99 12.59 4.76
C GLN A 36 -5.28 13.23 5.30
N ARG A 37 -5.22 13.84 6.47
CA ARG A 37 -6.33 14.54 7.09
C ARG A 37 -6.74 15.78 6.31
N GLU A 38 -5.79 16.53 5.75
CA GLU A 38 -6.07 17.66 4.85
C GLU A 38 -6.64 17.19 3.53
N ALA A 39 -6.09 16.12 2.95
CA ALA A 39 -6.63 15.51 1.75
C ALA A 39 -8.09 15.05 1.94
N TYR A 40 -8.40 14.42 3.08
CA TYR A 40 -9.77 14.04 3.44
C TYR A 40 -10.69 15.25 3.52
N ARG A 41 -10.27 16.35 4.16
CA ARG A 41 -11.05 17.58 4.27
C ARG A 41 -11.28 18.30 2.94
N LEU A 42 -10.31 18.17 2.02
CA LEU A 42 -10.36 18.81 0.70
C LEU A 42 -11.05 17.93 -0.36
N GLU A 43 -11.42 16.70 -0.04
CA GLU A 43 -11.95 15.75 -1.01
C GLU A 43 -13.18 16.26 -1.77
N SER A 44 -14.08 16.99 -1.09
CA SER A 44 -15.26 17.59 -1.71
C SER A 44 -14.96 18.65 -2.78
N VAL A 45 -13.73 19.15 -2.80
CA VAL A 45 -13.24 20.16 -3.76
C VAL A 45 -12.14 19.64 -4.69
N LEU A 46 -11.80 18.36 -4.60
CA LEU A 46 -10.79 17.75 -5.47
C LEU A 46 -11.39 17.45 -6.86
N THR A 47 -11.16 18.36 -7.79
CA THR A 47 -11.48 18.10 -9.21
C THR A 47 -10.44 17.14 -9.85
N PRO A 48 -10.75 16.51 -10.99
CA PRO A 48 -9.79 15.69 -11.73
C PRO A 48 -8.47 16.41 -11.99
N GLU A 49 -8.52 17.70 -12.35
CA GLU A 49 -7.33 18.51 -12.64
C GLU A 49 -6.46 18.72 -11.38
N ILE A 50 -7.08 18.89 -10.21
CA ILE A 50 -6.36 19.02 -8.95
C ILE A 50 -5.71 17.68 -8.58
N LYS A 51 -6.40 16.56 -8.80
CA LYS A 51 -5.86 15.21 -8.58
C LYS A 51 -4.66 14.96 -9.49
N GLN A 52 -4.78 15.28 -10.79
CA GLN A 52 -3.67 15.15 -11.75
C GLN A 52 -2.46 15.98 -11.31
N HIS A 53 -2.65 17.25 -11.03
CA HIS A 53 -1.57 18.13 -10.59
C HIS A 53 -0.91 17.65 -9.28
N TYR A 54 -1.69 17.12 -8.36
CA TYR A 54 -1.16 16.51 -7.14
C TYR A 54 -0.27 15.30 -7.45
N CYS A 55 -0.72 14.43 -8.35
CA CYS A 55 0.04 13.24 -8.76
C CYS A 55 1.31 13.57 -9.51
N GLU A 56 1.28 14.60 -10.40
CA GLU A 56 2.47 15.11 -11.08
C GLU A 56 3.52 15.62 -10.07
N ARG A 57 3.10 16.38 -9.08
CA ARG A 57 4.00 16.91 -8.06
C ARG A 57 4.55 15.83 -7.13
N LYS A 58 3.71 14.88 -6.75
CA LYS A 58 4.14 13.72 -5.97
C LYS A 58 5.12 12.87 -6.78
N GLY A 59 4.82 12.67 -8.06
CA GLY A 59 5.72 12.00 -9.01
C GLY A 59 7.06 12.71 -9.08
N TYR A 60 7.07 14.04 -9.27
CA TYR A 60 8.32 14.82 -9.26
C TYR A 60 9.14 14.63 -8.00
N ALA A 61 8.50 14.65 -6.82
CA ALA A 61 9.19 14.47 -5.55
C ALA A 61 9.84 13.08 -5.40
N GLN A 62 9.25 12.06 -6.01
CA GLN A 62 9.72 10.67 -5.94
C GLN A 62 10.72 10.32 -7.04
N LEU A 63 10.51 10.84 -8.25
CA LEU A 63 11.26 10.47 -9.45
C LEU A 63 12.40 11.45 -9.76
N GLY A 64 12.30 12.70 -9.27
CA GLY A 64 13.25 13.77 -9.59
C GLY A 64 12.95 14.49 -10.92
N TYR A 65 11.89 14.11 -11.64
CA TYR A 65 11.42 14.75 -12.86
C TYR A 65 9.88 14.82 -12.88
N VAL A 66 9.31 15.71 -13.70
CA VAL A 66 7.85 15.80 -13.89
C VAL A 66 7.39 14.62 -14.76
N PRO A 67 6.51 13.72 -14.25
CA PRO A 67 6.04 12.59 -15.03
C PRO A 67 5.20 13.06 -16.23
N ASN A 68 5.44 12.45 -17.38
CA ASN A 68 4.62 12.70 -18.57
C ASN A 68 3.38 11.81 -18.50
N LEU A 69 2.24 12.40 -18.12
CA LEU A 69 0.99 11.67 -17.98
C LEU A 69 0.15 11.66 -19.26
N ASP A 70 0.47 12.48 -20.27
CA ASP A 70 -0.17 12.45 -21.59
C ASP A 70 0.33 11.26 -22.41
N ARG A 71 1.61 10.93 -22.28
CA ARG A 71 2.27 9.81 -22.98
C ARG A 71 3.20 9.05 -22.02
N PRO A 72 2.64 8.30 -21.07
CA PRO A 72 3.44 7.63 -20.04
C PRO A 72 4.33 6.54 -20.65
N ALA A 73 5.64 6.71 -20.56
CA ALA A 73 6.63 5.79 -21.10
C ALA A 73 7.22 4.88 -20.03
N THR A 74 7.54 5.44 -18.86
CA THR A 74 8.16 4.68 -17.77
C THR A 74 7.13 3.92 -16.93
N TYR A 75 7.58 2.89 -16.21
CA TYR A 75 6.74 2.14 -15.27
C TYR A 75 6.05 3.05 -14.24
N SER A 76 6.79 3.99 -13.68
CA SER A 76 6.24 4.92 -12.67
C SER A 76 5.19 5.86 -13.25
N GLU A 77 5.39 6.37 -14.45
CA GLU A 77 4.40 7.20 -15.15
C GLU A 77 3.13 6.41 -15.45
N LYS A 78 3.27 5.18 -15.94
CA LYS A 78 2.14 4.29 -16.21
C LYS A 78 1.34 3.98 -14.93
N LEU A 79 2.01 3.75 -13.80
CA LEU A 79 1.32 3.56 -12.51
C LEU A 79 0.56 4.82 -12.08
N ILE A 80 1.14 6.00 -12.23
CA ILE A 80 0.47 7.26 -11.91
C ILE A 80 -0.73 7.48 -12.84
N TRP A 81 -0.57 7.21 -14.11
CA TRP A 81 -1.65 7.30 -15.10
C TRP A 81 -2.80 6.33 -14.78
N LEU A 82 -2.50 5.07 -14.49
CA LEU A 82 -3.50 4.08 -14.08
C LEU A 82 -4.23 4.53 -12.81
N ALA A 83 -3.53 5.08 -11.84
CA ALA A 83 -4.13 5.58 -10.61
C ALA A 83 -5.12 6.74 -10.84
N LEU A 84 -4.94 7.52 -11.92
CA LEU A 84 -5.82 8.62 -12.28
C LEU A 84 -7.00 8.20 -13.16
N HIS A 85 -6.76 7.28 -14.09
CA HIS A 85 -7.69 7.03 -15.21
C HIS A 85 -8.31 5.63 -15.21
N TYR A 86 -7.66 4.65 -14.56
CA TYR A 86 -8.14 3.27 -14.55
C TYR A 86 -9.14 3.05 -13.42
N LYS A 87 -10.39 2.77 -13.80
CA LYS A 87 -11.51 2.54 -12.91
C LYS A 87 -11.85 1.05 -12.91
N ASN A 88 -11.48 0.34 -11.86
CA ASN A 88 -11.84 -1.06 -11.69
C ASN A 88 -12.14 -1.34 -10.21
N PRO A 89 -13.39 -1.73 -9.85
CA PRO A 89 -13.79 -2.05 -8.48
C PRO A 89 -12.91 -3.12 -7.82
N LEU A 90 -12.34 -4.01 -8.62
CA LEU A 90 -11.42 -5.05 -8.15
C LEU A 90 -10.19 -4.46 -7.43
N ILE A 91 -9.75 -3.24 -7.83
CA ILE A 91 -8.61 -2.59 -7.17
C ILE A 91 -8.96 -2.22 -5.73
N ALA A 92 -10.18 -1.71 -5.48
CA ALA A 92 -10.65 -1.42 -4.12
C ALA A 92 -10.75 -2.70 -3.30
N GLN A 93 -11.36 -3.75 -3.86
CA GLN A 93 -11.47 -5.06 -3.23
C GLN A 93 -10.11 -5.64 -2.85
N CYS A 94 -9.13 -5.60 -3.76
CA CYS A 94 -7.78 -6.12 -3.52
C CYS A 94 -6.92 -5.21 -2.62
N THR A 95 -7.28 -3.95 -2.46
CA THR A 95 -6.56 -3.01 -1.58
C THR A 95 -6.96 -3.20 -0.11
N ASP A 96 -8.22 -3.52 0.17
CA ASP A 96 -8.67 -3.89 1.52
C ASP A 96 -8.22 -5.32 1.84
N LYS A 97 -7.49 -5.50 2.95
CA LYS A 97 -6.88 -6.79 3.32
C LYS A 97 -7.88 -7.89 3.64
N TYR A 98 -9.11 -7.53 4.01
CA TYR A 98 -10.15 -8.51 4.29
C TYR A 98 -10.90 -8.92 3.01
N THR A 99 -11.37 -7.95 2.22
CA THR A 99 -12.07 -8.26 0.98
C THR A 99 -11.14 -8.86 -0.09
N CYS A 100 -9.84 -8.59 -0.02
CA CYS A 100 -8.82 -9.28 -0.82
C CYS A 100 -8.80 -10.79 -0.54
N LYS A 101 -9.05 -11.23 0.70
CA LYS A 101 -9.15 -12.66 1.02
C LYS A 101 -10.35 -13.32 0.35
N GLU A 102 -11.48 -12.63 0.25
CA GLU A 102 -12.66 -13.12 -0.48
C GLU A 102 -12.35 -13.33 -1.96
N TYR A 103 -11.62 -12.39 -2.56
CA TYR A 103 -11.13 -12.50 -3.92
C TYR A 103 -10.19 -13.70 -4.12
N ILE A 104 -9.25 -13.91 -3.19
CA ILE A 104 -8.31 -15.02 -3.23
C ILE A 104 -9.06 -16.36 -3.08
N ARG A 105 -9.97 -16.46 -2.11
CA ARG A 105 -10.78 -17.67 -1.88
C ARG A 105 -11.58 -18.09 -3.10
N ALA A 106 -12.21 -17.11 -3.74
CA ALA A 106 -13.03 -17.37 -4.93
C ALA A 106 -12.22 -17.92 -6.12
N ARG A 107 -10.92 -17.62 -6.20
CA ARG A 107 -10.07 -18.01 -7.32
C ARG A 107 -9.15 -19.20 -7.03
N LEU A 108 -8.72 -19.36 -5.80
CA LEU A 108 -7.67 -20.31 -5.44
C LEU A 108 -8.06 -21.28 -4.33
N GLY A 109 -8.98 -20.89 -3.44
CA GLY A 109 -9.35 -21.67 -2.27
C GLY A 109 -8.94 -21.00 -0.94
N GLU A 110 -9.49 -21.54 0.17
CA GLU A 110 -9.26 -21.02 1.52
C GLU A 110 -7.81 -21.21 1.98
N GLU A 111 -7.18 -22.29 1.55
CA GLU A 111 -5.82 -22.69 1.91
C GLU A 111 -4.74 -21.68 1.48
N TYR A 112 -5.09 -20.76 0.56
CA TYR A 112 -4.21 -19.67 0.12
C TYR A 112 -4.35 -18.39 0.97
N CYS A 113 -5.23 -18.42 1.97
CA CYS A 113 -5.46 -17.30 2.85
C CYS A 113 -4.93 -17.56 4.26
N VAL A 114 -4.24 -16.57 4.85
CA VAL A 114 -3.99 -16.60 6.28
C VAL A 114 -5.34 -16.53 7.00
N PRO A 115 -5.64 -17.46 7.95
CA PRO A 115 -6.91 -17.45 8.67
C PRO A 115 -7.18 -16.12 9.37
N ALA A 116 -8.38 -15.57 9.16
CA ALA A 116 -8.87 -14.41 9.90
C ALA A 116 -9.51 -14.88 11.21
N LEU A 117 -9.02 -14.40 12.33
CA LEU A 117 -9.57 -14.67 13.66
C LEU A 117 -10.75 -13.74 13.98
N GLY A 118 -10.82 -12.59 13.30
CA GLY A 118 -11.93 -11.65 13.44
C GLY A 118 -11.72 -10.38 12.65
N ILE A 119 -12.84 -9.69 12.40
CA ILE A 119 -12.88 -8.37 11.78
C ILE A 119 -13.81 -7.46 12.57
N TYR A 120 -13.37 -6.24 12.85
CA TYR A 120 -14.03 -5.35 13.79
C TYR A 120 -14.08 -3.91 13.27
N ASP A 121 -15.23 -3.27 13.43
CA ASP A 121 -15.42 -1.84 13.14
C ASP A 121 -15.03 -0.95 14.34
N SER A 122 -14.83 -1.54 15.51
CA SER A 122 -14.47 -0.84 16.74
C SER A 122 -13.47 -1.66 17.55
N VAL A 123 -12.53 -0.98 18.20
CA VAL A 123 -11.59 -1.61 19.14
C VAL A 123 -12.31 -2.23 20.34
N ASN A 124 -13.42 -1.59 20.76
CA ASN A 124 -14.18 -2.01 21.93
C ASN A 124 -15.02 -3.29 21.70
N SER A 125 -15.22 -3.68 20.43
CA SER A 125 -15.94 -4.92 20.09
C SER A 125 -15.04 -6.16 20.07
N ILE A 126 -13.73 -6.01 20.31
CA ILE A 126 -12.79 -7.11 20.33
C ILE A 126 -12.86 -7.83 21.69
N ASP A 127 -13.20 -9.11 21.65
CA ASP A 127 -13.11 -10.00 22.80
C ASP A 127 -11.66 -10.51 22.94
N TRP A 128 -10.87 -9.78 23.72
CA TRP A 128 -9.44 -10.06 23.90
C TRP A 128 -9.20 -11.40 24.59
N ASP A 129 -10.11 -11.85 25.44
CA ASP A 129 -9.93 -13.10 26.19
C ASP A 129 -10.00 -14.32 25.28
N LYS A 130 -10.81 -14.24 24.21
CA LYS A 130 -10.95 -15.31 23.22
C LYS A 130 -9.81 -15.36 22.17
N LEU A 131 -8.94 -14.36 22.14
CA LEU A 131 -7.80 -14.39 21.21
C LEU A 131 -6.75 -15.38 21.68
N PRO A 132 -6.08 -16.10 20.75
CA PRO A 132 -4.98 -16.99 21.07
C PRO A 132 -3.79 -16.22 21.64
N GLU A 133 -2.76 -16.94 22.12
CA GLU A 133 -1.54 -16.32 22.66
C GLU A 133 -0.76 -15.53 21.60
N GLN A 134 -0.87 -15.94 20.32
CA GLN A 134 -0.13 -15.34 19.22
C GLN A 134 -1.10 -14.96 18.08
N PHE A 135 -1.03 -13.72 17.66
CA PHE A 135 -1.85 -13.21 16.54
C PHE A 135 -1.23 -11.96 15.92
N VAL A 136 -1.84 -11.49 14.82
CA VAL A 136 -1.43 -10.27 14.14
C VAL A 136 -2.62 -9.33 14.00
N LEU A 137 -2.45 -8.09 14.44
CA LEU A 137 -3.42 -7.01 14.30
C LEU A 137 -3.08 -6.19 13.07
N LYS A 138 -4.05 -5.91 12.23
CA LYS A 138 -3.85 -5.11 10.99
C LYS A 138 -5.03 -4.16 10.77
N SER A 139 -4.76 -2.97 10.24
CA SER A 139 -5.82 -2.20 9.58
C SER A 139 -6.08 -2.81 8.19
N THR A 140 -7.35 -3.02 7.82
CA THR A 140 -7.69 -3.52 6.48
C THR A 140 -7.24 -2.56 5.39
N ALA A 141 -7.33 -1.27 5.63
CA ALA A 141 -6.95 -0.20 4.71
C ALA A 141 -5.50 0.32 4.90
N GLY A 142 -4.70 -0.33 5.74
CA GLY A 142 -3.34 0.09 6.06
C GLY A 142 -2.33 -0.21 4.96
N TRP A 143 -1.17 0.49 4.99
CA TRP A 143 -0.10 0.35 3.98
C TRP A 143 1.29 0.31 4.61
N ALA A 144 2.24 -0.20 3.86
CA ALA A 144 3.68 -0.19 4.16
C ALA A 144 4.06 -0.72 5.57
N GLY A 145 3.27 -1.63 6.14
CA GLY A 145 3.50 -2.20 7.47
C GLY A 145 3.27 -1.26 8.66
N LYS A 146 2.85 0.00 8.42
CA LYS A 146 2.69 1.00 9.49
C LYS A 146 1.53 0.71 10.44
N GLN A 147 0.51 0.02 9.93
CA GLN A 147 -0.70 -0.33 10.66
C GLN A 147 -0.78 -1.85 10.83
N VAL A 148 0.30 -2.41 11.35
CA VAL A 148 0.44 -3.82 11.72
C VAL A 148 1.09 -3.88 13.10
N ILE A 149 0.58 -4.76 13.95
CA ILE A 149 1.18 -5.14 15.22
C ILE A 149 1.25 -6.66 15.25
N ILE A 150 2.45 -7.19 15.36
CA ILE A 150 2.68 -8.61 15.57
C ILE A 150 2.65 -8.84 17.07
N VAL A 151 1.86 -9.78 17.52
CA VAL A 151 1.71 -10.17 18.93
C VAL A 151 2.22 -11.59 19.08
N PRO A 152 3.50 -11.77 19.41
CA PRO A 152 4.09 -13.08 19.65
C PRO A 152 3.78 -13.63 21.05
N ASP A 153 3.33 -12.77 21.97
CA ASP A 153 2.94 -13.08 23.32
C ASP A 153 1.85 -12.10 23.76
N LYS A 154 0.64 -12.61 23.95
CA LYS A 154 -0.53 -11.85 24.38
C LYS A 154 -0.35 -11.24 25.77
N CYS A 155 0.30 -11.96 26.69
CA CYS A 155 0.50 -11.50 28.05
C CYS A 155 1.45 -10.30 28.12
N ALA A 156 2.39 -10.19 27.18
CA ALA A 156 3.32 -9.06 27.08
C ALA A 156 2.75 -7.85 26.33
N LEU A 157 1.52 -7.95 25.78
CA LEU A 157 0.92 -6.88 24.97
C LEU A 157 0.54 -5.68 25.86
N PRO A 158 1.07 -4.46 25.59
CA PRO A 158 0.61 -3.25 26.26
C PRO A 158 -0.78 -2.85 25.76
N LEU A 159 -1.82 -3.50 26.30
CA LEU A 159 -3.18 -3.54 25.76
C LEU A 159 -3.78 -2.15 25.51
N GLU A 160 -3.74 -1.25 26.50
CA GLU A 160 -4.38 0.07 26.38
C GLU A 160 -3.66 0.96 25.35
N LYS A 161 -2.33 0.88 25.27
CA LYS A 161 -1.54 1.55 24.24
C LYS A 161 -1.87 0.98 22.85
N THR A 162 -2.06 -0.32 22.75
CA THR A 162 -2.43 -1.01 21.51
C THR A 162 -3.82 -0.61 21.07
N LYS A 163 -4.80 -0.59 21.97
CA LYS A 163 -6.16 -0.13 21.69
C LYS A 163 -6.18 1.31 21.18
N SER A 164 -5.47 2.21 21.84
CA SER A 164 -5.36 3.61 21.43
C SER A 164 -4.76 3.75 20.02
N ARG A 165 -3.69 3.00 19.72
CA ARG A 165 -3.08 2.98 18.39
C ARG A 165 -4.02 2.42 17.32
N MET A 166 -4.78 1.38 17.62
CA MET A 166 -5.74 0.78 16.70
C MET A 166 -6.95 1.69 16.45
N ALA A 167 -7.39 2.46 17.44
CA ALA A 167 -8.44 3.46 17.26
C ALA A 167 -8.07 4.51 16.23
N GLU A 168 -6.78 4.91 16.15
CA GLU A 168 -6.29 5.82 15.12
C GLU A 168 -6.35 5.19 13.71
N TRP A 169 -6.25 3.87 13.59
CA TRP A 169 -6.33 3.19 12.30
C TRP A 169 -7.73 3.28 11.67
N LEU A 170 -8.76 3.45 12.50
CA LEU A 170 -10.15 3.54 12.05
C LEU A 170 -10.53 4.92 11.52
N TYR A 171 -9.66 5.91 11.61
CA TYR A 171 -9.94 7.21 11.02
C TYR A 171 -10.00 7.11 9.49
N PRO A 172 -11.06 7.68 8.83
CA PRO A 172 -11.23 7.60 7.39
C PRO A 172 -10.05 8.10 6.57
N TRP A 173 -9.34 9.11 7.08
CA TRP A 173 -8.15 9.67 6.43
C TRP A 173 -6.88 8.82 6.62
N ASN A 174 -6.91 7.80 7.48
CA ASN A 174 -5.75 6.95 7.75
C ASN A 174 -5.76 5.69 6.88
N THR A 175 -6.06 5.85 5.61
CA THR A 175 -6.18 4.78 4.62
C THR A 175 -5.18 4.95 3.49
N TYR A 176 -4.96 3.89 2.73
CA TYR A 176 -4.11 3.91 1.54
C TYR A 176 -4.62 4.89 0.48
N TYR A 177 -5.93 5.07 0.35
CA TYR A 177 -6.55 6.03 -0.55
C TYR A 177 -5.99 7.44 -0.32
N TYR A 178 -6.07 7.96 0.90
CA TYR A 178 -5.59 9.31 1.21
C TYR A 178 -4.06 9.43 1.20
N GLN A 179 -3.34 8.33 1.33
CA GLN A 179 -1.88 8.33 1.15
C GLN A 179 -1.50 8.56 -0.31
N ASN A 180 -2.28 8.04 -1.25
CA ASN A 180 -1.95 8.03 -2.68
C ASN A 180 -2.91 8.86 -3.54
N LEU A 181 -4.08 9.23 -3.03
CA LEU A 181 -5.17 10.04 -3.61
C LEU A 181 -5.80 9.54 -4.91
N CYS A 182 -5.31 8.43 -5.49
CA CYS A 182 -5.59 8.14 -6.89
C CYS A 182 -5.82 6.67 -7.22
N ILE A 183 -5.80 5.76 -6.24
CA ILE A 183 -5.79 4.33 -6.60
C ILE A 183 -7.19 3.75 -6.74
N THR A 184 -8.18 4.29 -6.05
CA THR A 184 -9.57 3.85 -6.22
C THR A 184 -10.50 5.04 -6.06
N ASP A 185 -11.59 5.07 -6.81
CA ASP A 185 -12.69 6.00 -6.54
C ASP A 185 -13.58 5.52 -5.40
N GLU A 186 -13.41 4.27 -4.98
CA GLU A 186 -14.15 3.69 -3.88
C GLU A 186 -13.40 3.88 -2.57
N ARG A 187 -14.08 4.43 -1.60
CA ARG A 187 -13.54 4.64 -0.25
C ARG A 187 -13.53 3.31 0.48
N ILE A 188 -12.34 2.87 0.88
CA ILE A 188 -12.20 1.72 1.75
C ILE A 188 -12.49 2.16 3.18
N LYS A 189 -13.54 1.60 3.80
CA LYS A 189 -13.81 1.78 5.22
C LYS A 189 -12.76 1.03 6.02
N PRO A 190 -11.91 1.69 6.80
CA PRO A 190 -10.91 1.00 7.60
C PRO A 190 -11.58 0.18 8.71
N ARG A 191 -11.15 -1.06 8.87
CA ARG A 191 -11.54 -2.00 9.92
C ARG A 191 -10.30 -2.62 10.56
N ILE A 192 -10.47 -3.23 11.71
CA ILE A 192 -9.42 -4.00 12.37
C ILE A 192 -9.58 -5.45 11.96
N LEU A 193 -8.54 -6.01 11.36
CA LEU A 193 -8.42 -7.42 11.01
C LEU A 193 -7.46 -8.08 11.99
N ILE A 194 -7.88 -9.17 12.61
CA ILE A 194 -7.04 -10.03 13.43
C ILE A 194 -6.81 -11.32 12.65
N GLU A 195 -5.55 -11.71 12.50
CA GLU A 195 -5.14 -12.90 11.77
C GLU A 195 -4.29 -13.83 12.62
N SER A 196 -4.29 -15.11 12.25
CA SER A 196 -3.38 -16.07 12.83
C SER A 196 -1.93 -15.63 12.64
N PHE A 197 -1.12 -15.84 13.66
CA PHE A 197 0.32 -15.64 13.58
C PHE A 197 0.95 -16.79 12.78
N LEU A 198 1.63 -16.43 11.70
CA LEU A 198 2.42 -17.37 10.90
C LEU A 198 3.85 -17.41 11.44
N GLY A 199 3.99 -17.72 12.73
CA GLY A 199 5.30 -17.78 13.36
C GLY A 199 6.06 -19.04 13.00
N GLY A 200 7.36 -18.88 12.77
CA GLY A 200 8.37 -19.92 12.66
C GLY A 200 9.67 -19.38 13.23
N GLN A 201 10.70 -20.22 13.37
CA GLN A 201 12.04 -19.74 13.68
C GLN A 201 12.61 -19.02 12.46
N GLY A 202 12.64 -17.68 12.49
CA GLY A 202 13.20 -16.82 11.45
C GLY A 202 12.21 -15.83 10.85
N GLU A 203 12.76 -14.82 10.18
CA GLU A 203 11.99 -13.87 9.39
C GLU A 203 11.52 -14.52 8.08
N LEU A 204 10.24 -14.32 7.74
CA LEU A 204 9.70 -14.81 6.48
C LEU A 204 10.15 -13.91 5.33
N ASP A 205 10.71 -14.49 4.29
CA ASP A 205 10.96 -13.78 3.04
C ASP A 205 9.63 -13.34 2.40
N ASP A 206 9.60 -12.09 1.91
CA ASP A 206 8.43 -11.53 1.26
C ASP A 206 8.65 -11.56 -0.27
N PHE A 207 7.92 -12.42 -0.95
CA PHE A 207 7.97 -12.59 -2.41
C PHE A 207 6.86 -11.77 -3.08
N LYS A 208 7.24 -10.91 -4.02
CA LYS A 208 6.29 -10.09 -4.80
C LYS A 208 6.46 -10.37 -6.29
N VAL A 209 5.51 -11.08 -6.85
CA VAL A 209 5.46 -11.32 -8.29
C VAL A 209 4.83 -10.12 -8.98
N PHE A 210 5.51 -9.58 -9.97
CA PHE A 210 5.01 -8.50 -10.80
C PHE A 210 4.38 -9.11 -12.06
N CYS A 211 3.08 -8.89 -12.19
CA CYS A 211 2.30 -9.29 -13.35
C CYS A 211 1.94 -8.07 -14.20
N PHE A 212 1.94 -8.26 -15.51
CA PHE A 212 1.51 -7.28 -16.49
C PHE A 212 0.59 -7.97 -17.48
N HIS A 213 -0.62 -7.46 -17.63
CA HIS A 213 -1.67 -8.08 -18.47
C HIS A 213 -1.89 -9.58 -18.14
N GLY A 214 -1.94 -9.89 -16.85
CA GLY A 214 -2.16 -11.27 -16.38
C GLY A 214 -0.95 -12.20 -16.51
N LYS A 215 0.23 -11.69 -16.87
CA LYS A 215 1.46 -12.49 -17.01
C LYS A 215 2.54 -12.06 -16.04
N ALA A 216 3.06 -13.02 -15.30
CA ALA A 216 4.21 -12.81 -14.42
C ALA A 216 5.47 -12.52 -15.26
N ARG A 217 6.24 -11.49 -14.86
CA ARG A 217 7.43 -11.04 -15.58
C ARG A 217 8.69 -10.99 -14.74
N LEU A 218 8.56 -10.64 -13.49
CA LEU A 218 9.70 -10.57 -12.58
C LEU A 218 9.21 -10.75 -11.13
N LEU A 219 10.14 -11.09 -10.26
CA LEU A 219 9.87 -11.29 -8.86
C LEU A 219 10.81 -10.45 -8.00
N LEU A 220 10.26 -9.77 -7.00
CA LEU A 220 11.02 -9.09 -5.97
C LEU A 220 11.02 -9.94 -4.70
N VAL A 221 12.22 -10.26 -4.21
CA VAL A 221 12.41 -10.85 -2.88
C VAL A 221 12.80 -9.76 -1.90
N VAL A 222 12.10 -9.67 -0.78
CA VAL A 222 12.42 -8.78 0.33
C VAL A 222 12.81 -9.64 1.53
N GLN A 223 14.07 -9.55 1.93
CA GLN A 223 14.62 -10.25 3.10
C GLN A 223 14.89 -9.27 4.24
N ASP A 224 14.97 -9.78 5.45
CA ASP A 224 15.26 -9.02 6.69
C ASP A 224 14.35 -7.78 6.83
N ARG A 225 13.06 -7.99 6.58
CA ARG A 225 12.07 -6.92 6.56
C ARG A 225 11.90 -6.29 7.94
N GLY A 226 12.14 -4.98 8.00
CA GLY A 226 12.06 -4.22 9.27
C GLY A 226 13.41 -4.02 9.94
N SER A 227 14.44 -4.71 9.49
CA SER A 227 15.81 -4.53 9.97
C SER A 227 16.56 -3.41 9.22
N LYS A 228 17.72 -3.02 9.74
CA LYS A 228 18.67 -2.12 9.05
C LYS A 228 19.35 -2.82 7.86
N HIS A 229 19.25 -4.13 7.77
CA HIS A 229 19.86 -4.99 6.75
C HIS A 229 18.87 -5.46 5.68
N MET A 230 17.71 -4.80 5.56
CA MET A 230 16.71 -5.17 4.58
C MET A 230 17.26 -5.15 3.15
N HIS A 231 17.18 -6.30 2.49
CA HIS A 231 17.56 -6.47 1.09
C HIS A 231 16.33 -6.50 0.18
N LYS A 232 16.50 -5.99 -1.05
CA LYS A 232 15.49 -6.03 -2.11
C LYS A 232 16.15 -6.41 -3.42
N THR A 233 15.89 -7.61 -3.86
CA THR A 233 16.48 -8.14 -5.09
C THR A 233 15.40 -8.54 -6.07
N PHE A 234 15.47 -8.01 -7.28
CA PHE A 234 14.59 -8.40 -8.38
C PHE A 234 15.23 -9.54 -9.16
N PHE A 235 14.44 -10.53 -9.49
CA PHE A 235 14.85 -11.70 -10.26
C PHE A 235 14.05 -11.82 -11.55
N ASP A 236 14.73 -12.21 -12.60
CA ASP A 236 14.14 -12.76 -13.81
C ASP A 236 13.53 -14.13 -13.49
N LEU A 237 12.30 -14.39 -13.94
CA LEU A 237 11.57 -15.61 -13.56
C LEU A 237 12.06 -16.85 -14.30
N ASP A 238 12.59 -16.69 -15.51
CA ASP A 238 13.04 -17.81 -16.35
C ASP A 238 14.43 -18.26 -15.93
N THR A 239 15.36 -17.32 -15.82
CA THR A 239 16.79 -17.58 -15.56
C THR A 239 17.17 -17.59 -14.08
N TRP A 240 16.33 -17.02 -13.23
CA TRP A 240 16.61 -16.76 -11.82
C TRP A 240 17.88 -15.93 -11.59
N GLN A 241 18.19 -15.07 -12.55
CA GLN A 241 19.30 -14.12 -12.40
C GLN A 241 18.81 -12.81 -11.78
N PRO A 242 19.60 -12.20 -10.89
CA PRO A 242 19.27 -10.89 -10.37
C PRO A 242 19.25 -9.86 -11.48
N LEU A 243 18.19 -9.07 -11.53
CA LEU A 243 18.03 -7.98 -12.47
C LEU A 243 18.77 -6.71 -11.96
N PRO A 244 19.32 -5.89 -12.84
CA PRO A 244 20.00 -4.64 -12.47
C PRO A 244 18.99 -3.54 -12.10
N ILE A 245 17.99 -3.89 -11.29
CA ILE A 245 16.96 -3.00 -10.78
C ILE A 245 17.22 -2.75 -9.31
N GLN A 246 17.53 -1.52 -8.96
CA GLN A 246 17.76 -1.13 -7.57
C GLN A 246 16.79 -0.03 -7.14
N ARG A 247 16.17 -0.23 -5.99
CA ARG A 247 15.38 0.81 -5.36
C ARG A 247 16.29 1.70 -4.52
N LYS A 248 16.17 3.03 -4.67
CA LYS A 248 16.94 4.00 -3.88
C LYS A 248 16.87 3.68 -2.38
N GLY A 249 18.03 3.61 -1.73
CA GLY A 249 18.16 3.34 -0.30
C GLY A 249 17.96 1.88 0.10
N THR A 250 18.08 0.92 -0.81
CA THR A 250 18.09 -0.51 -0.52
C THR A 250 19.33 -1.17 -1.07
N THR A 251 19.75 -2.25 -0.43
CA THR A 251 20.80 -3.15 -0.89
C THR A 251 20.21 -4.37 -1.59
N THR A 252 21.02 -5.06 -2.37
CA THR A 252 20.64 -6.32 -3.02
C THR A 252 21.42 -7.48 -2.39
N ALA A 253 20.78 -8.65 -2.31
CA ALA A 253 21.40 -9.90 -1.91
C ALA A 253 21.37 -10.85 -3.12
N PRO A 254 22.45 -11.02 -3.87
CA PRO A 254 22.42 -11.74 -5.15
C PRO A 254 22.26 -13.26 -5.01
N ASN A 255 22.67 -13.84 -3.87
CA ASN A 255 22.70 -15.29 -3.67
C ASN A 255 21.43 -15.83 -2.99
N ILE A 256 20.26 -15.41 -3.44
CA ILE A 256 18.99 -15.96 -2.95
C ILE A 256 18.66 -17.23 -3.74
N PRO A 257 18.45 -18.38 -3.09
CA PRO A 257 18.15 -19.62 -3.79
C PRO A 257 16.79 -19.53 -4.50
N LYS A 258 16.70 -20.15 -5.67
CA LYS A 258 15.44 -20.25 -6.41
C LYS A 258 14.40 -21.01 -5.58
N PRO A 259 13.21 -20.44 -5.34
CA PRO A 259 12.17 -21.13 -4.58
C PRO A 259 11.78 -22.46 -5.25
N LYS A 260 11.70 -23.54 -4.47
CA LYS A 260 11.29 -24.86 -4.97
C LYS A 260 9.90 -24.84 -5.63
N ARG A 261 9.02 -23.94 -5.17
CA ARG A 261 7.65 -23.79 -5.66
C ARG A 261 7.44 -22.56 -6.54
N LEU A 262 8.48 -22.09 -7.24
CA LEU A 262 8.39 -20.90 -8.09
C LEU A 262 7.30 -21.04 -9.17
N ALA A 263 7.14 -22.23 -9.78
CA ALA A 263 6.10 -22.48 -10.78
C ALA A 263 4.68 -22.30 -10.20
N ASP A 264 4.44 -22.77 -8.97
CA ASP A 264 3.17 -22.54 -8.27
C ASP A 264 2.96 -21.06 -7.96
N MET A 265 3.99 -20.35 -7.53
CA MET A 265 3.93 -18.93 -7.24
C MET A 265 3.56 -18.11 -8.49
N ILE A 266 4.14 -18.47 -9.64
CA ILE A 266 3.83 -17.85 -10.94
C ILE A 266 2.36 -18.12 -11.30
N ARG A 267 1.91 -19.38 -11.28
CA ARG A 267 0.52 -19.76 -11.57
C ARG A 267 -0.47 -19.00 -10.68
N ILE A 268 -0.22 -18.97 -9.38
CA ILE A 268 -1.04 -18.22 -8.40
C ILE A 268 -1.12 -16.74 -8.77
N ALA A 269 0.03 -16.13 -9.04
CA ALA A 269 0.10 -14.70 -9.36
C ALA A 269 -0.62 -14.37 -10.68
N GLU A 270 -0.47 -15.20 -11.71
CA GLU A 270 -1.18 -15.05 -12.98
C GLU A 270 -2.69 -15.19 -12.80
N THR A 271 -3.15 -16.20 -12.05
CA THR A 271 -4.58 -16.41 -11.73
C THR A 271 -5.16 -15.18 -11.01
N LEU A 272 -4.43 -14.64 -10.03
CA LEU A 272 -4.90 -13.47 -9.24
C LEU A 272 -4.81 -12.15 -10.02
N SER A 273 -3.97 -12.05 -11.03
CA SER A 273 -3.81 -10.83 -11.84
C SER A 273 -4.69 -10.82 -13.11
N GLU A 274 -5.47 -11.84 -13.34
CA GLU A 274 -6.39 -11.90 -14.47
C GLU A 274 -7.37 -10.73 -14.44
N GLY A 275 -7.50 -9.99 -15.56
CA GLY A 275 -8.34 -8.80 -15.66
C GLY A 275 -7.75 -7.53 -15.02
N ILE A 276 -6.50 -7.59 -14.52
CA ILE A 276 -5.73 -6.45 -14.03
C ILE A 276 -4.62 -6.15 -15.05
N PRO A 277 -4.43 -4.86 -15.46
CA PRO A 277 -3.44 -4.47 -16.46
C PRO A 277 -1.98 -4.64 -16.02
#